data_e831c940d0f4aa04be5544e292755616
#
_entry.id   e831c940d0f4aa04be5544e292755616
#
_cell.length_a   1.000
_cell.length_b   1.000
_cell.length_c   1.000
_cell.angle_alpha   90.00
_cell.angle_beta   90.00
_cell.angle_gamma   90.00
#
_symmetry.space_group_name_H-M   'P 1'
#
loop_
_entity.id
_entity.type
_entity.pdbx_description
1 polymer ?
#
loop_
_entity_poly.entity_id
_entity_poly.type
_entity_poly.pdbx_seq_one_letter_code
_entity_poly.pdbx_strand_id
1 'polypeptide(L)'
;METEKKKYKRIMLKLSGEALANDKGFGIDPEVVYRLAGEIKEASDSGIEIAVVVGGGNIWRGLKGSAGGMDRAPADYMGMLATVINSVALQDALEKMGVTTRVQTAIEMQQIAEPYIRRRAIRHLEKGRVVIFGAG
;
A
#
# COMPACT_ATOMS: atom_id res chain seq x y z
N MET A 1 17.47 -16.06 11.68
CA MET A 1 17.29 -16.54 11.39
C MET A 1 16.63 -17.34 10.75
N GLU A 2 16.55 -17.85 10.91
CA GLU A 2 16.22 -18.63 10.25
C GLU A 2 15.67 -18.53 9.07
N THR A 3 16.22 -18.02 8.37
CA THR A 3 15.87 -17.82 7.01
C THR A 3 15.73 -19.11 6.27
N GLU A 4 16.40 -20.08 6.66
CA GLU A 4 16.20 -21.34 5.99
C GLU A 4 14.82 -21.89 6.24
N LYS A 5 14.06 -21.26 7.13
CA LYS A 5 12.72 -21.69 7.45
C LYS A 5 11.64 -20.88 6.79
N LYS A 6 11.96 -20.18 5.70
CA LYS A 6 10.94 -19.45 4.98
C LYS A 6 9.84 -20.39 4.49
N LYS A 7 8.65 -20.22 5.01
CA LYS A 7 7.51 -20.99 4.59
C LYS A 7 6.97 -20.52 3.27
N TYR A 8 7.05 -19.21 3.02
CA TYR A 8 6.41 -18.61 1.87
C TYR A 8 7.44 -17.86 1.06
N LYS A 9 7.31 -17.96 -0.27
CA LYS A 9 8.14 -17.18 -1.18
C LYS A 9 7.49 -15.87 -1.56
N ARG A 10 6.17 -15.80 -1.44
CA ARG A 10 5.37 -14.65 -1.87
C ARG A 10 4.27 -14.43 -0.87
N ILE A 11 4.14 -13.20 -0.38
CA ILE A 11 3.11 -12.87 0.60
C ILE A 11 2.40 -11.59 0.17
N MET A 12 1.18 -11.45 0.64
CA MET A 12 0.45 -10.21 0.51
C MET A 12 0.18 -9.66 1.89
N LEU A 13 0.65 -8.45 2.13
CA LEU A 13 0.40 -7.74 3.39
C LEU A 13 -0.82 -6.87 3.22
N LYS A 14 -1.78 -7.01 4.12
CA LYS A 14 -2.94 -6.14 4.15
C LYS A 14 -2.79 -5.21 5.34
N LEU A 15 -2.66 -3.93 5.05
CA LEU A 15 -2.44 -2.91 6.07
C LEU A 15 -3.66 -2.01 6.13
N SER A 16 -4.17 -1.76 7.35
CA SER A 16 -5.21 -0.75 7.49
C SER A 16 -4.57 0.63 7.29
N GLY A 17 -5.38 1.60 6.87
CA GLY A 17 -4.86 2.95 6.72
C GLY A 17 -4.31 3.50 8.02
N GLU A 18 -4.91 3.12 9.14
CA GLU A 18 -4.46 3.57 10.44
C GLU A 18 -3.04 3.12 10.75
N ALA A 19 -2.53 2.08 10.08
CA ALA A 19 -1.17 1.63 10.27
C ALA A 19 -0.14 2.68 9.83
N LEU A 20 -0.55 3.68 9.04
CA LEU A 20 0.33 4.76 8.60
C LEU A 20 0.17 6.00 9.46
N ALA A 21 -0.71 5.97 10.43
CA ALA A 21 -1.02 7.13 11.26
C ALA A 21 -0.32 7.05 12.61
N ASN A 22 -0.37 8.16 13.32
CA ASN A 22 0.11 8.19 14.70
C ASN A 22 -0.97 7.60 15.64
N ASP A 23 -0.78 7.78 16.94
CA ASP A 23 -1.66 7.22 17.94
C ASP A 23 -3.11 7.65 17.79
N LYS A 24 -3.35 8.79 17.17
CA LYS A 24 -4.71 9.30 16.98
C LYS A 24 -5.43 8.61 15.83
N GLY A 25 -4.72 7.80 15.04
CA GLY A 25 -5.33 7.06 13.94
C GLY A 25 -5.74 7.91 12.76
N PHE A 26 -5.21 9.12 12.65
CA PHE A 26 -5.61 10.08 11.63
C PHE A 26 -4.40 10.62 10.89
N GLY A 27 -4.53 10.75 9.57
CA GLY A 27 -3.45 11.29 8.75
C GLY A 27 -2.34 10.31 8.49
N ILE A 28 -1.21 10.82 8.05
CA ILE A 28 -0.02 10.04 7.76
C ILE A 28 1.12 10.56 8.62
N ASP A 29 1.74 9.68 9.38
CA ASP A 29 2.89 10.02 10.20
C ASP A 29 4.15 9.53 9.49
N PRO A 30 5.02 10.43 9.01
CA PRO A 30 6.21 10.01 8.26
C PRO A 30 7.10 9.05 9.01
N GLU A 31 7.26 9.21 10.33
CA GLU A 31 8.10 8.29 11.10
C GLU A 31 7.53 6.89 11.12
N VAL A 32 6.20 6.80 11.26
CA VAL A 32 5.53 5.50 11.26
C VAL A 32 5.68 4.84 9.90
N VAL A 33 5.50 5.63 8.82
CA VAL A 33 5.65 5.09 7.47
C VAL A 33 7.07 4.60 7.23
N TYR A 34 8.08 5.35 7.69
CA TYR A 34 9.47 4.91 7.52
C TYR A 34 9.75 3.62 8.28
N ARG A 35 9.23 3.51 9.51
CA ARG A 35 9.43 2.28 10.28
C ARG A 35 8.79 1.09 9.58
N LEU A 36 7.57 1.29 9.09
CA LEU A 36 6.87 0.22 8.37
C LEU A 36 7.61 -0.16 7.09
N ALA A 37 8.07 0.85 6.35
CA ALA A 37 8.85 0.60 5.14
C ALA A 37 10.12 -0.19 5.45
N GLY A 38 10.76 0.10 6.57
CA GLY A 38 11.94 -0.65 6.99
C GLY A 38 11.65 -2.12 7.23
N GLU A 39 10.50 -2.42 7.82
CA GLU A 39 10.11 -3.81 8.04
C GLU A 39 9.83 -4.52 6.72
N ILE A 40 9.19 -3.83 5.79
CA ILE A 40 8.94 -4.40 4.47
C ILE A 40 10.25 -4.64 3.73
N LYS A 41 11.17 -3.67 3.82
CA LYS A 41 12.48 -3.83 3.19
C LYS A 41 13.21 -5.04 3.74
N GLU A 42 13.18 -5.20 5.05
CA GLU A 42 13.87 -6.33 5.67
C GLU A 42 13.34 -7.65 5.15
N ALA A 43 12.02 -7.78 5.06
CA ALA A 43 11.41 -9.00 4.53
C ALA A 43 11.76 -9.19 3.06
N SER A 44 11.73 -8.12 2.27
CA SER A 44 12.07 -8.19 0.86
C SER A 44 13.53 -8.59 0.65
N ASP A 45 14.42 -8.03 1.47
CA ASP A 45 15.84 -8.35 1.37
C ASP A 45 16.13 -9.82 1.71
N SER A 46 15.25 -10.43 2.48
CA SER A 46 15.41 -11.86 2.81
C SER A 46 14.99 -12.78 1.66
N GLY A 47 14.51 -12.21 0.56
CA GLY A 47 14.15 -12.99 -0.62
C GLY A 47 12.66 -13.28 -0.77
N ILE A 48 11.83 -12.69 0.09
CA ILE A 48 10.37 -12.86 -0.01
C ILE A 48 9.82 -11.83 -0.98
N GLU A 49 8.98 -12.29 -1.91
CA GLU A 49 8.25 -11.39 -2.82
C GLU A 49 7.06 -10.81 -2.07
N ILE A 50 6.90 -9.48 -2.13
CA ILE A 50 5.92 -8.82 -1.28
C ILE A 50 4.99 -7.94 -2.10
N ALA A 51 3.69 -8.20 -1.95
CA ALA A 51 2.62 -7.33 -2.43
C ALA A 51 1.96 -6.71 -1.20
N VAL A 52 1.57 -5.44 -1.31
CA VAL A 52 0.95 -4.71 -0.20
C VAL A 52 -0.38 -4.15 -0.66
N VAL A 53 -1.40 -4.33 0.16
CA VAL A 53 -2.70 -3.68 -0.02
C VAL A 53 -2.89 -2.79 1.20
N VAL A 54 -3.10 -1.51 0.97
CA VAL A 54 -3.25 -0.57 2.09
C VAL A 54 -4.63 0.09 2.03
N GLY A 55 -5.28 0.20 3.18
CA GLY A 55 -6.56 0.86 3.28
C GLY A 55 -6.42 2.38 3.33
N GLY A 56 -7.53 3.06 3.49
CA GLY A 56 -7.56 4.53 3.50
C GLY A 56 -8.23 5.14 4.72
N GLY A 57 -8.51 4.33 5.74
CA GLY A 57 -9.31 4.78 6.87
C GLY A 57 -8.68 5.87 7.72
N ASN A 58 -7.39 6.09 7.59
CA ASN A 58 -6.71 7.19 8.27
C ASN A 58 -7.02 8.54 7.62
N ILE A 59 -7.55 8.52 6.39
CA ILE A 59 -7.86 9.73 5.64
C ILE A 59 -9.36 9.86 5.45
N TRP A 60 -10.03 8.79 5.05
CA TRP A 60 -11.44 8.86 4.71
C TRP A 60 -12.13 7.53 4.96
N ARG A 61 -13.35 7.59 5.53
CA ARG A 61 -14.18 6.40 5.69
C ARG A 61 -15.50 6.65 4.98
N GLY A 62 -15.71 5.88 3.89
CA GLY A 62 -16.86 6.08 3.03
C GLY A 62 -18.19 5.96 3.75
N LEU A 63 -18.30 4.99 4.64
CA LEU A 63 -19.54 4.79 5.37
C LEU A 63 -19.86 5.99 6.24
N LYS A 64 -18.86 6.54 6.92
CA LYS A 64 -19.03 7.71 7.74
C LYS A 64 -19.39 8.93 6.89
N GLY A 65 -18.79 9.05 5.72
CA GLY A 65 -19.10 10.12 4.79
C GLY A 65 -20.53 10.05 4.31
N SER A 66 -21.02 8.84 3.99
CA SER A 66 -22.40 8.65 3.57
C SER A 66 -23.35 9.04 4.69
N ALA A 67 -23.04 8.66 5.93
CA ALA A 67 -23.87 9.00 7.07
C ALA A 67 -23.93 10.50 7.29
N GLY A 68 -22.91 11.24 6.85
CA GLY A 68 -22.88 12.69 6.97
C GLY A 68 -23.60 13.41 5.84
N GLY A 69 -24.34 12.71 5.00
CA GLY A 69 -25.13 13.32 3.93
C GLY A 69 -24.51 13.19 2.55
N MET A 70 -23.34 12.64 2.43
CA MET A 70 -22.72 12.45 1.14
C MET A 70 -23.25 11.19 0.48
N ASP A 71 -23.44 11.22 -0.83
CA ASP A 71 -23.85 10.04 -1.56
C ASP A 71 -22.78 8.97 -1.45
N ARG A 72 -23.22 7.70 -1.51
CA ARG A 72 -22.31 6.57 -1.29
C ARG A 72 -21.24 6.49 -2.36
N ALA A 73 -21.60 6.71 -3.63
CA ALA A 73 -20.63 6.54 -4.71
C ALA A 73 -19.48 7.54 -4.61
N PRO A 74 -19.72 8.86 -4.47
CA PRO A 74 -18.59 9.78 -4.26
C PRO A 74 -17.80 9.47 -3.00
N ALA A 75 -18.47 9.07 -1.92
CA ALA A 75 -17.78 8.73 -0.68
C ALA A 75 -16.85 7.53 -0.88
N ASP A 76 -17.29 6.53 -1.64
CA ASP A 76 -16.48 5.37 -1.92
C ASP A 76 -15.28 5.73 -2.80
N TYR A 77 -15.48 6.61 -3.79
CA TYR A 77 -14.35 7.09 -4.59
C TYR A 77 -13.32 7.82 -3.74
N MET A 78 -13.77 8.62 -2.78
CA MET A 78 -12.84 9.28 -1.88
C MET A 78 -12.05 8.27 -1.07
N GLY A 79 -12.70 7.19 -0.65
CA GLY A 79 -12.01 6.11 0.05
C GLY A 79 -10.96 5.44 -0.84
N MET A 80 -11.29 5.21 -2.10
CA MET A 80 -10.33 4.63 -3.04
C MET A 80 -9.14 5.56 -3.25
N LEU A 81 -9.40 6.87 -3.40
CA LEU A 81 -8.33 7.84 -3.56
C LEU A 81 -7.46 7.92 -2.31
N ALA A 82 -8.06 7.75 -1.14
CA ALA A 82 -7.31 7.74 0.11
C ALA A 82 -6.29 6.59 0.11
N THR A 83 -6.68 5.42 -0.42
CA THR A 83 -5.73 4.30 -0.50
C THR A 83 -4.58 4.62 -1.44
N VAL A 84 -4.84 5.38 -2.50
CA VAL A 84 -3.78 5.77 -3.43
C VAL A 84 -2.81 6.73 -2.75
N ILE A 85 -3.34 7.68 -1.97
CA ILE A 85 -2.46 8.59 -1.22
C ILE A 85 -1.53 7.78 -0.32
N ASN A 86 -2.08 6.82 0.42
CA ASN A 86 -1.27 5.98 1.30
C ASN A 86 -0.27 5.14 0.52
N SER A 87 -0.67 4.65 -0.65
CA SER A 87 0.22 3.85 -1.48
C SER A 87 1.42 4.66 -1.95
N VAL A 88 1.19 5.90 -2.34
CA VAL A 88 2.27 6.79 -2.79
C VAL A 88 3.20 7.13 -1.63
N ALA A 89 2.64 7.36 -0.44
CA ALA A 89 3.46 7.63 0.73
C ALA A 89 4.37 6.46 1.07
N LEU A 90 3.82 5.25 1.01
CA LEU A 90 4.62 4.06 1.29
C LEU A 90 5.67 3.83 0.20
N GLN A 91 5.28 4.06 -1.06
CA GLN A 91 6.22 3.96 -2.16
C GLN A 91 7.41 4.90 -1.97
N ASP A 92 7.13 6.15 -1.62
CA ASP A 92 8.19 7.13 -1.42
C ASP A 92 9.18 6.66 -0.35
N ALA A 93 8.66 6.16 0.76
CA ALA A 93 9.52 5.72 1.86
C ALA A 93 10.37 4.52 1.43
N LEU A 94 9.76 3.55 0.74
CA LEU A 94 10.49 2.36 0.29
C LEU A 94 11.56 2.73 -0.74
N GLU A 95 11.23 3.60 -1.69
CA GLU A 95 12.19 3.98 -2.72
C GLU A 95 13.38 4.73 -2.11
N LYS A 96 13.14 5.55 -1.10
CA LYS A 96 14.23 6.23 -0.41
C LYS A 96 15.13 5.29 0.35
N MET A 97 14.66 4.10 0.64
CA MET A 97 15.47 3.07 1.28
C MET A 97 16.14 2.13 0.27
N GLY A 98 15.97 2.41 -1.02
CA GLY A 98 16.59 1.60 -2.06
C GLY A 98 15.75 0.42 -2.51
N VAL A 99 14.50 0.33 -2.09
CA VAL A 99 13.61 -0.74 -2.52
C VAL A 99 12.86 -0.31 -3.77
N THR A 100 12.95 -1.10 -4.84
CA THR A 100 12.22 -0.79 -6.06
C THR A 100 10.76 -1.18 -5.89
N THR A 101 9.86 -0.26 -6.22
CA THR A 101 8.42 -0.45 -6.02
C THR A 101 7.64 -0.18 -7.29
N ARG A 102 6.42 -0.69 -7.31
CA ARG A 102 5.44 -0.33 -8.34
C ARG A 102 4.09 -0.23 -7.66
N VAL A 103 3.41 0.90 -7.89
CA VAL A 103 2.03 1.08 -7.43
C VAL A 103 1.12 0.77 -8.59
N GLN A 104 0.10 -0.06 -8.37
CA GLN A 104 -0.92 -0.36 -9.36
C GLN A 104 -2.28 -0.02 -8.80
N THR A 105 -3.15 0.54 -9.65
CA THR A 105 -4.48 0.97 -9.22
C THR A 105 -5.55 0.41 -10.12
N ALA A 106 -6.74 0.24 -9.56
CA ALA A 106 -7.91 -0.17 -10.32
C ALA A 106 -8.53 1.00 -11.09
N ILE A 107 -8.25 2.23 -10.66
CA ILE A 107 -8.69 3.43 -11.35
C ILE A 107 -7.52 3.97 -12.16
N GLU A 108 -7.78 4.28 -13.45
CA GLU A 108 -6.71 4.76 -14.31
C GLU A 108 -6.18 6.11 -13.86
N MET A 109 -4.90 6.18 -13.58
CA MET A 109 -4.23 7.42 -13.24
C MET A 109 -2.76 7.26 -13.58
N GLN A 110 -2.46 7.05 -14.85
CA GLN A 110 -1.17 6.58 -15.30
C GLN A 110 -0.01 7.49 -14.96
N GLN A 111 -0.27 8.75 -14.68
CA GLN A 111 0.78 9.66 -14.26
C GLN A 111 1.29 9.37 -12.86
N ILE A 112 0.53 8.61 -12.07
CA ILE A 112 0.86 8.34 -10.68
C ILE A 112 1.16 6.86 -10.48
N ALA A 113 0.39 5.98 -11.12
CA ALA A 113 0.47 4.55 -10.88
C ALA A 113 0.10 3.78 -12.13
N GLU A 114 0.60 2.57 -12.24
CA GLU A 114 0.23 1.69 -13.35
C GLU A 114 -1.21 1.21 -13.18
N PRO A 115 -1.93 0.99 -14.29
CA PRO A 115 -3.19 0.28 -14.15
C PRO A 115 -2.93 -1.14 -13.67
N TYR A 116 -3.85 -1.66 -12.85
CA TYR A 116 -3.70 -3.01 -12.36
C TYR A 116 -3.79 -4.01 -13.50
N ILE A 117 -2.75 -4.79 -13.69
CA ILE A 117 -2.71 -5.89 -14.64
C ILE A 117 -2.02 -7.04 -13.92
N ARG A 118 -2.76 -8.13 -13.71
CA ARG A 118 -2.28 -9.25 -12.89
C ARG A 118 -0.92 -9.76 -13.35
N ARG A 119 -0.78 -9.97 -14.65
CA ARG A 119 0.45 -10.53 -15.21
C ARG A 119 1.64 -9.60 -14.96
N ARG A 120 1.40 -8.31 -15.03
CA ARG A 120 2.44 -7.32 -14.79
C ARG A 120 2.84 -7.28 -13.32
N ALA A 121 1.85 -7.41 -12.43
CA ALA A 121 2.14 -7.46 -10.99
C ALA A 121 3.02 -8.67 -10.67
N ILE A 122 2.70 -9.81 -11.24
CA ILE A 122 3.49 -11.02 -11.01
C ILE A 122 4.91 -10.83 -11.50
N ARG A 123 5.09 -10.21 -12.66
CA ARG A 123 6.43 -9.96 -13.19
C ARG A 123 7.23 -9.05 -12.26
N HIS A 124 6.59 -8.01 -11.73
CA HIS A 124 7.27 -7.14 -10.77
C HIS A 124 7.75 -7.93 -9.55
N LEU A 125 6.88 -8.78 -9.03
CA LEU A 125 7.24 -9.58 -7.86
C LEU A 125 8.41 -10.53 -8.17
N GLU A 126 8.40 -11.13 -9.35
CA GLU A 126 9.47 -12.03 -9.75
C GLU A 126 10.80 -11.30 -9.88
N LYS A 127 10.76 -10.01 -10.17
CA LYS A 127 11.98 -9.20 -10.26
C LYS A 127 12.37 -8.59 -8.93
N GLY A 128 11.72 -8.98 -7.85
CA GLY A 128 12.05 -8.50 -6.52
C GLY A 128 11.53 -7.12 -6.19
N ARG A 129 10.60 -6.61 -6.99
CA ARG A 129 9.98 -5.31 -6.71
C ARG A 129 8.82 -5.50 -5.75
N VAL A 130 8.64 -4.53 -4.85
CA VAL A 130 7.47 -4.51 -3.98
C VAL A 130 6.32 -3.89 -4.76
N VAL A 131 5.19 -4.58 -4.82
CA VAL A 131 4.01 -4.08 -5.53
C VAL A 131 3.00 -3.60 -4.50
N ILE A 132 2.49 -2.38 -4.69
CA ILE A 132 1.51 -1.78 -3.78
C ILE A 132 0.23 -1.56 -4.58
N PHE A 133 -0.88 -2.10 -4.09
CA PHE A 133 -2.16 -1.98 -4.77
C PHE A 133 -3.02 -0.92 -4.10
N GLY A 134 -3.56 0.00 -4.91
CA GLY A 134 -4.49 1.01 -4.43
C GLY A 134 -5.78 0.98 -5.20
N ALA A 135 -6.81 1.61 -4.63
CA ALA A 135 -8.13 1.79 -5.26
C ALA A 135 -8.81 0.48 -5.64
N GLY A 136 -8.48 -0.59 -4.91
CA GLY A 136 -9.05 -1.89 -5.25
C GLY A 136 -9.89 -2.52 -4.17
#